data_c78b7c67c312060ebae8867ac68bb4f4
#
_entry.id   c78b7c67c312060ebae8867ac68bb4f4
#
_cell.length_a   1.000
_cell.length_b   1.000
_cell.length_c   1.000
_cell.angle_alpha   90.00
_cell.angle_beta   90.00
_cell.angle_gamma   90.00
#
_symmetry.space_group_name_H-M   'P 1'
#
loop_
_entity.id
_entity.type
_entity.pdbx_description
1 polymer ?
#
loop_
_entity_poly.entity_id
_entity_poly.type
_entity_poly.pdbx_seq_one_letter_code
_entity_poly.pdbx_strand_id
1 'polypeptide(L)'
;TTKEKIKENTFMYKTFEMELAGRTLRVDVGRVAKQANGAVLMHYGDTTVLCTATASEKPRDGIDFFPLSVEYNERMYAVGKIPGGFNKREGKASENAILTCRVIDRPMRPLFPKDYRNDVTLENLVLSVDQDCAPELTAMLGAAIATTISDIPFDGPISTTQVGLVDGEFVINPT
;
A
#
# COMPACT_ATOMS: atom_id res chain seq x y z
N THR A 1 -5.10 -37.44 1.79
CA THR A 1 -5.24 -37.07 0.36
C THR A 1 -5.74 -35.66 0.13
N THR A 2 -6.24 -34.96 1.14
CA THR A 2 -6.73 -33.54 1.02
C THR A 2 -5.62 -32.52 1.31
N LYS A 3 -4.56 -32.93 2.01
CA LYS A 3 -3.42 -32.05 2.35
C LYS A 3 -2.39 -31.88 1.24
N GLU A 4 -2.38 -32.74 0.24
CA GLU A 4 -1.45 -32.62 -0.91
C GLU A 4 -1.95 -31.66 -2.00
N LYS A 5 -3.27 -31.44 -2.13
CA LYS A 5 -3.83 -30.50 -3.09
C LYS A 5 -3.63 -29.02 -2.75
N ILE A 6 -3.23 -28.71 -1.51
CA ILE A 6 -2.95 -27.31 -1.10
C ILE A 6 -1.53 -26.89 -1.48
N LYS A 7 -0.63 -27.82 -1.82
CA LYS A 7 0.76 -27.50 -2.22
C LYS A 7 0.94 -27.08 -3.68
N GLU A 8 -0.07 -27.19 -4.52
CA GLU A 8 -0.01 -26.78 -5.94
C GLU A 8 -0.64 -25.43 -6.24
N ASN A 9 -1.03 -24.63 -5.23
CA ASN A 9 -1.30 -23.22 -5.44
C ASN A 9 0.05 -22.50 -5.55
N THR A 10 0.75 -22.76 -6.62
CA THR A 10 1.92 -22.01 -7.09
C THR A 10 1.46 -20.56 -7.18
N PHE A 11 2.01 -19.70 -6.32
CA PHE A 11 1.81 -18.26 -6.38
C PHE A 11 2.15 -17.80 -7.80
N MET A 12 1.13 -17.67 -8.61
CA MET A 12 1.30 -17.31 -10.00
C MET A 12 1.64 -15.83 -10.04
N TYR A 13 2.88 -15.50 -10.37
CA TYR A 13 3.28 -14.13 -10.63
C TYR A 13 2.47 -13.56 -11.80
N LYS A 14 1.82 -12.43 -11.57
CA LYS A 14 1.04 -11.71 -12.57
C LYS A 14 1.42 -10.24 -12.57
N THR A 15 1.54 -9.68 -13.75
CA THR A 15 1.75 -8.25 -13.96
C THR A 15 0.53 -7.67 -14.69
N PHE A 16 0.05 -6.54 -14.21
CA PHE A 16 -1.00 -5.74 -14.84
C PHE A 16 -0.43 -4.36 -15.13
N GLU A 17 -0.70 -3.84 -16.31
CA GLU A 17 -0.22 -2.53 -16.73
C GLU A 17 -1.35 -1.71 -17.33
N MET A 18 -1.32 -0.41 -17.05
CA MET A 18 -2.21 0.57 -17.66
C MET A 18 -1.50 1.92 -17.76
N GLU A 19 -1.96 2.76 -18.65
CA GLU A 19 -1.52 4.15 -18.69
C GLU A 19 -2.42 5.02 -17.81
N LEU A 20 -1.81 5.81 -16.93
CA LEU A 20 -2.49 6.76 -16.05
C LEU A 20 -1.79 8.13 -16.17
N ALA A 21 -2.53 9.14 -16.64
CA ALA A 21 -2.00 10.50 -16.82
C ALA A 21 -0.68 10.56 -17.60
N GLY A 22 -0.58 9.81 -18.71
CA GLY A 22 0.59 9.76 -19.58
C GLY A 22 1.80 8.98 -19.03
N ARG A 23 1.61 8.23 -17.92
CA ARG A 23 2.66 7.42 -17.27
C ARG A 23 2.18 6.01 -17.04
N THR A 24 3.10 5.04 -17.13
CA THR A 24 2.77 3.63 -16.90
C THR A 24 2.56 3.36 -15.42
N LEU A 25 1.37 2.86 -15.08
CA LEU A 25 1.06 2.25 -13.80
C LEU A 25 1.13 0.73 -13.96
N ARG A 26 2.04 0.08 -13.22
CA ARG A 26 2.20 -1.38 -13.23
C ARG A 26 1.99 -1.94 -11.84
N VAL A 27 1.31 -3.08 -11.77
CA VAL A 27 1.00 -3.81 -10.54
C VAL A 27 1.52 -5.24 -10.67
N ASP A 28 2.49 -5.61 -9.85
CA ASP A 28 3.01 -6.96 -9.76
C ASP A 28 2.40 -7.68 -8.55
N VAL A 29 1.73 -8.81 -8.80
CA VAL A 29 1.08 -9.65 -7.77
C VAL A 29 1.79 -10.98 -7.65
N GLY A 30 2.01 -11.47 -6.42
CA GLY A 30 2.62 -12.78 -6.14
C GLY A 30 4.15 -12.80 -6.27
N ARG A 31 4.80 -11.65 -6.50
CA ARG A 31 6.26 -11.53 -6.65
C ARG A 31 6.99 -11.55 -5.32
N VAL A 32 6.51 -10.76 -4.36
CA VAL A 32 7.15 -10.54 -3.06
C VAL A 32 6.12 -10.64 -1.93
N ALA A 33 6.57 -10.65 -0.68
CA ALA A 33 5.75 -10.66 0.53
C ALA A 33 4.68 -11.78 0.56
N LYS A 34 5.04 -13.00 0.16
CA LYS A 34 4.12 -14.15 0.01
C LYS A 34 3.48 -14.64 1.31
N GLN A 35 3.91 -14.14 2.46
CA GLN A 35 3.34 -14.48 3.77
C GLN A 35 2.24 -13.52 4.21
N ALA A 36 2.09 -12.37 3.52
CA ALA A 36 0.98 -11.46 3.77
C ALA A 36 -0.32 -12.02 3.20
N ASN A 37 -1.47 -11.63 3.77
CA ASN A 37 -2.79 -11.99 3.24
C ASN A 37 -2.99 -11.43 1.83
N GLY A 38 -2.47 -10.20 1.57
CA GLY A 38 -2.41 -9.61 0.26
C GLY A 38 -1.13 -8.79 0.10
N ALA A 39 -0.53 -8.84 -1.09
CA ALA A 39 0.68 -8.07 -1.39
C ALA A 39 0.75 -7.68 -2.85
N VAL A 40 1.13 -6.44 -3.10
CA VAL A 40 1.38 -5.92 -4.44
C VAL A 40 2.65 -5.08 -4.46
N LEU A 41 3.39 -5.17 -5.55
CA LEU A 41 4.48 -4.24 -5.85
C LEU A 41 3.97 -3.29 -6.92
N MET A 42 3.80 -2.05 -6.53
CA MET A 42 3.29 -0.98 -7.38
C MET A 42 4.43 -0.24 -8.04
N HIS A 43 4.26 0.09 -9.31
CA HIS A 43 5.18 0.95 -10.05
C HIS A 43 4.37 2.04 -10.75
N TYR A 44 4.72 3.30 -10.53
CA TYR A 44 4.16 4.44 -11.25
C TYR A 44 5.31 5.32 -11.72
N GLY A 45 5.60 5.31 -13.03
CA GLY A 45 6.89 5.77 -13.53
C GLY A 45 8.01 4.99 -12.86
N ASP A 46 9.03 5.68 -12.35
CA ASP A 46 10.15 5.09 -11.61
C ASP A 46 9.88 4.99 -10.08
N THR A 47 8.74 5.46 -9.60
CA THR A 47 8.32 5.25 -8.22
C THR A 47 7.87 3.81 -8.01
N THR A 48 8.44 3.16 -7.00
CA THR A 48 8.11 1.78 -6.64
C THR A 48 7.73 1.69 -5.16
N VAL A 49 6.56 1.12 -4.87
CA VAL A 49 6.05 0.94 -3.51
C VAL A 49 5.61 -0.51 -3.31
N LEU A 50 6.12 -1.15 -2.27
CA LEU A 50 5.61 -2.44 -1.80
C LEU A 50 4.47 -2.19 -0.82
N CYS A 51 3.27 -2.67 -1.16
CA CYS A 51 2.10 -2.58 -0.30
C CYS A 51 1.66 -3.97 0.12
N THR A 52 1.49 -4.16 1.43
CA THR A 52 1.03 -5.42 2.01
C THR A 52 -0.16 -5.20 2.93
N ALA A 53 -1.06 -6.16 2.96
CA ALA A 53 -2.17 -6.24 3.89
C ALA A 53 -2.07 -7.53 4.69
N THR A 54 -2.10 -7.43 6.01
CA THR A 54 -2.07 -8.57 6.92
C THR A 54 -3.18 -8.44 7.97
N ALA A 55 -3.78 -9.56 8.33
CA ALA A 55 -4.77 -9.59 9.39
C ALA A 55 -4.46 -10.70 10.40
N SER A 56 -4.80 -10.49 11.67
CA SER A 56 -4.75 -11.53 12.68
C SER A 56 -5.83 -12.59 12.42
N GLU A 57 -5.57 -13.86 12.75
CA GLU A 57 -6.56 -14.94 12.61
C GLU A 57 -7.76 -14.76 13.57
N LYS A 58 -7.53 -14.11 14.72
CA LYS A 58 -8.54 -13.91 15.77
C LYS A 58 -8.45 -12.51 16.34
N PRO A 59 -9.57 -11.91 16.76
CA PRO A 59 -9.53 -10.65 17.48
C PRO A 59 -8.86 -10.85 18.85
N ARG A 60 -8.25 -9.80 19.38
CA ARG A 60 -7.74 -9.78 20.76
C ARG A 60 -8.88 -9.75 21.76
N ASP A 61 -8.70 -10.38 22.91
CA ASP A 61 -9.68 -10.37 23.98
C ASP A 61 -9.92 -8.94 24.49
N GLY A 62 -11.21 -8.58 24.68
CA GLY A 62 -11.61 -7.30 25.26
C GLY A 62 -11.56 -6.09 24.33
N ILE A 63 -11.35 -6.28 23.02
CA ILE A 63 -11.39 -5.17 22.05
C ILE A 63 -12.84 -4.89 21.62
N ASP A 64 -13.24 -3.63 21.73
CA ASP A 64 -14.53 -3.09 21.33
C ASP A 64 -14.50 -2.23 20.05
N PHE A 65 -13.29 -1.96 19.50
CA PHE A 65 -13.08 -1.17 18.30
C PHE A 65 -12.36 -1.97 17.20
N PHE A 66 -12.34 -1.46 15.97
CA PHE A 66 -11.59 -2.04 14.86
C PHE A 66 -10.13 -1.55 14.86
N PRO A 67 -9.15 -2.42 15.14
CA PRO A 67 -7.74 -2.06 15.19
C PRO A 67 -7.11 -2.11 13.77
N LEU A 68 -7.23 -1.02 13.04
CA LEU A 68 -6.54 -0.81 11.76
C LEU A 68 -5.28 0.02 11.99
N SER A 69 -4.13 -0.52 11.62
CA SER A 69 -2.85 0.17 11.57
C SER A 69 -2.43 0.39 10.13
N VAL A 70 -2.09 1.62 9.78
CA VAL A 70 -1.53 1.95 8.48
C VAL A 70 -0.14 2.51 8.69
N GLU A 71 0.84 1.88 8.05
CA GLU A 71 2.23 2.29 8.05
C GLU A 71 2.63 2.77 6.64
N TYR A 72 3.35 3.87 6.59
CA TYR A 72 3.96 4.39 5.37
C TYR A 72 5.41 4.72 5.67
N ASN A 73 6.30 3.99 5.06
CA ASN A 73 7.72 4.03 5.32
C ASN A 73 8.48 4.52 4.08
N GLU A 74 8.90 5.77 4.14
CA GLU A 74 9.74 6.41 3.16
C GLU A 74 11.18 6.45 3.70
N ARG A 75 12.02 5.59 3.14
CA ARG A 75 13.39 5.39 3.60
C ARG A 75 14.39 6.15 2.74
N MET A 76 15.50 6.57 3.32
CA MET A 76 16.52 7.34 2.59
C MET A 76 17.12 6.59 1.40
N TYR A 77 17.14 5.26 1.45
CA TYR A 77 17.60 4.46 0.31
C TYR A 77 16.72 4.61 -0.94
N ALA A 78 15.45 4.95 -0.79
CA ALA A 78 14.53 5.16 -1.92
C ALA A 78 14.97 6.32 -2.85
N VAL A 79 15.77 7.24 -2.32
CA VAL A 79 16.40 8.34 -3.05
C VAL A 79 17.93 8.19 -3.11
N GLY A 80 18.46 6.98 -2.90
CA GLY A 80 19.89 6.67 -2.98
C GLY A 80 20.74 7.29 -1.86
N LYS A 81 20.15 7.66 -0.71
CA LYS A 81 20.84 8.29 0.40
C LYS A 81 21.02 7.34 1.59
N ILE A 82 22.04 7.60 2.39
CA ILE A 82 22.31 6.92 3.67
C ILE A 82 21.99 7.91 4.80
N PRO A 83 21.36 7.46 5.91
CA PRO A 83 21.13 8.32 7.08
C PRO A 83 22.41 8.99 7.57
N GLY A 84 22.34 10.32 7.81
CA GLY A 84 23.49 11.14 8.16
C GLY A 84 23.92 11.08 9.63
N GLY A 85 23.09 10.49 10.52
CA GLY A 85 23.40 10.40 11.94
C GLY A 85 24.58 9.47 12.25
N PHE A 86 25.16 9.60 13.45
CA PHE A 86 26.28 8.78 13.90
C PHE A 86 26.00 7.27 13.80
N ASN A 87 24.80 6.84 14.19
CA ASN A 87 24.38 5.43 14.15
C ASN A 87 23.97 4.96 12.74
N LYS A 88 23.98 5.81 11.72
CA LYS A 88 23.51 5.49 10.36
C LYS A 88 22.11 4.85 10.32
N ARG A 89 21.26 5.26 11.25
CA ARG A 89 19.87 4.78 11.38
C ARG A 89 18.91 5.92 11.07
N GLU A 90 17.78 5.56 10.51
CA GLU A 90 16.66 6.47 10.33
C GLU A 90 15.95 6.72 11.67
N GLY A 91 15.46 7.93 11.85
CA GLY A 91 14.71 8.33 13.03
C GLY A 91 13.24 7.94 12.97
N LYS A 92 12.41 8.70 13.67
CA LYS A 92 10.95 8.58 13.63
C LYS A 92 10.43 8.92 12.24
N ALA A 93 9.21 8.42 11.94
CA ALA A 93 8.49 8.79 10.73
C ALA A 93 8.37 10.32 10.59
N SER A 94 8.49 10.83 9.38
CA SER A 94 8.29 12.24 9.07
C SER A 94 6.83 12.65 9.28
N GLU A 95 6.58 13.94 9.46
CA GLU A 95 5.20 14.46 9.54
C GLU A 95 4.40 14.12 8.27
N ASN A 96 5.04 14.20 7.10
CA ASN A 96 4.42 13.79 5.84
C ASN A 96 4.03 12.31 5.83
N ALA A 97 4.90 11.43 6.30
CA ALA A 97 4.60 10.00 6.41
C ALA A 97 3.40 9.73 7.34
N ILE A 98 3.31 10.43 8.47
CA ILE A 98 2.18 10.33 9.40
C ILE A 98 0.88 10.81 8.74
N LEU A 99 0.93 11.93 8.00
CA LEU A 99 -0.23 12.45 7.27
C LEU A 99 -0.67 11.48 6.17
N THR A 100 0.28 10.91 5.43
CA THR A 100 0.01 9.90 4.40
C THR A 100 -0.68 8.66 4.98
N CYS A 101 -0.21 8.14 6.12
CA CYS A 101 -0.90 7.06 6.85
C CYS A 101 -2.37 7.40 7.11
N ARG A 102 -2.64 8.63 7.57
CA ARG A 102 -4.01 9.08 7.86
C ARG A 102 -4.87 9.28 6.62
N VAL A 103 -4.25 9.72 5.51
CA VAL A 103 -4.94 9.85 4.21
C VAL A 103 -5.33 8.48 3.67
N ILE A 104 -4.50 7.45 3.87
CA ILE A 104 -4.82 6.07 3.49
C ILE A 104 -5.89 5.47 4.41
N ASP A 105 -5.73 5.60 5.74
CA ASP A 105 -6.65 5.03 6.74
C ASP A 105 -8.09 5.55 6.58
N ARG A 106 -8.23 6.85 6.39
CA ARG A 106 -9.54 7.53 6.46
C ARG A 106 -10.58 7.03 5.44
N PRO A 107 -10.27 6.83 4.15
CA PRO A 107 -11.21 6.28 3.18
C PRO A 107 -11.34 4.76 3.26
N MET A 108 -10.32 4.04 3.73
CA MET A 108 -10.34 2.58 3.80
C MET A 108 -11.13 2.06 5.01
N ARG A 109 -10.97 2.68 6.18
CA ARG A 109 -11.59 2.24 7.43
C ARG A 109 -13.10 2.02 7.36
N PRO A 110 -13.92 2.89 6.73
CA PRO A 110 -15.36 2.71 6.64
C PRO A 110 -15.80 1.51 5.78
N LEU A 111 -14.91 0.97 4.93
CA LEU A 111 -15.20 -0.14 4.03
C LEU A 111 -14.98 -1.52 4.67
N PHE A 112 -14.52 -1.57 5.92
CA PHE A 112 -14.49 -2.80 6.70
C PHE A 112 -15.84 -3.01 7.40
N PRO A 113 -16.27 -4.27 7.62
CA PRO A 113 -17.49 -4.56 8.36
C PRO A 113 -17.45 -3.94 9.78
N LYS A 114 -18.59 -3.41 10.25
CA LYS A 114 -18.68 -2.69 11.53
C LYS A 114 -18.37 -3.56 12.75
N ASP A 115 -18.57 -4.86 12.64
CA ASP A 115 -18.33 -5.88 13.66
C ASP A 115 -16.97 -6.57 13.54
N TYR A 116 -16.17 -6.22 12.53
CA TYR A 116 -14.83 -6.77 12.34
C TYR A 116 -13.87 -6.24 13.43
N ARG A 117 -13.17 -7.15 14.12
CA ARG A 117 -12.32 -6.83 15.28
C ARG A 117 -10.91 -7.42 15.20
N ASN A 118 -10.58 -8.11 14.10
CA ASN A 118 -9.22 -8.61 13.90
C ASN A 118 -8.27 -7.43 13.67
N ASP A 119 -7.03 -7.58 14.15
CA ASP A 119 -5.99 -6.59 13.84
C ASP A 119 -5.68 -6.62 12.36
N VAL A 120 -5.75 -5.48 11.71
CA VAL A 120 -5.32 -5.31 10.32
C VAL A 120 -4.16 -4.34 10.26
N THR A 121 -3.11 -4.72 9.57
CA THR A 121 -1.94 -3.87 9.31
C THR A 121 -1.73 -3.74 7.80
N LEU A 122 -1.71 -2.49 7.34
CA LEU A 122 -1.36 -2.12 5.98
C LEU A 122 0.03 -1.48 6.00
N GLU A 123 1.00 -2.18 5.44
CA GLU A 123 2.38 -1.68 5.34
C GLU A 123 2.65 -1.21 3.91
N ASN A 124 3.09 0.03 3.77
CA ASN A 124 3.45 0.65 2.50
C ASN A 124 4.91 1.10 2.56
N LEU A 125 5.78 0.36 1.91
CA LEU A 125 7.22 0.59 1.90
C LEU A 125 7.66 1.17 0.57
N VAL A 126 8.14 2.41 0.58
CA VAL A 126 8.68 3.09 -0.59
C VAL A 126 10.08 2.56 -0.89
N LEU A 127 10.28 1.99 -2.08
CA LEU A 127 11.55 1.40 -2.52
C LEU A 127 12.33 2.32 -3.45
N SER A 128 11.64 3.08 -4.30
CA SER A 128 12.23 4.13 -5.13
C SER A 128 11.24 5.26 -5.33
N VAL A 129 11.74 6.47 -5.58
CA VAL A 129 10.94 7.69 -5.78
C VAL A 129 11.34 8.38 -7.06
N ASP A 130 10.33 8.63 -7.89
CA ASP A 130 10.36 9.56 -9.01
C ASP A 130 9.65 10.86 -8.56
N GLN A 131 10.27 12.02 -8.78
CA GLN A 131 9.73 13.31 -8.33
C GLN A 131 8.39 13.66 -8.99
N ASP A 132 8.17 13.17 -10.21
CA ASP A 132 6.94 13.40 -10.98
C ASP A 132 5.83 12.40 -10.66
N CYS A 133 6.11 11.36 -9.88
CA CYS A 133 5.21 10.28 -9.52
C CYS A 133 5.10 10.14 -8.00
N ALA A 134 4.15 10.85 -7.39
CA ALA A 134 3.98 10.90 -5.95
C ALA A 134 3.84 9.49 -5.32
N PRO A 135 4.76 9.09 -4.41
CA PRO A 135 4.73 7.77 -3.79
C PRO A 135 3.51 7.58 -2.89
N GLU A 136 2.95 8.64 -2.33
CA GLU A 136 1.74 8.61 -1.50
C GLU A 136 0.52 8.10 -2.27
N LEU A 137 0.35 8.58 -3.52
CA LEU A 137 -0.74 8.12 -4.40
C LEU A 137 -0.58 6.65 -4.76
N THR A 138 0.66 6.28 -5.10
CA THR A 138 1.02 4.90 -5.44
C THR A 138 0.79 3.97 -4.25
N ALA A 139 1.16 4.40 -3.03
CA ALA A 139 0.93 3.67 -1.79
C ALA A 139 -0.57 3.48 -1.50
N MET A 140 -1.37 4.52 -1.66
CA MET A 140 -2.81 4.45 -1.40
C MET A 140 -3.52 3.49 -2.37
N LEU A 141 -3.21 3.56 -3.66
CA LEU A 141 -3.71 2.60 -4.65
C LEU A 141 -3.26 1.18 -4.33
N GLY A 142 -1.97 1.01 -3.99
CA GLY A 142 -1.41 -0.29 -3.66
C GLY A 142 -2.01 -0.90 -2.41
N ALA A 143 -2.23 -0.11 -1.34
CA ALA A 143 -2.89 -0.56 -0.12
C ALA A 143 -4.33 -1.04 -0.41
N ALA A 144 -5.08 -0.28 -1.23
CA ALA A 144 -6.44 -0.66 -1.63
C ALA A 144 -6.45 -1.97 -2.43
N ILE A 145 -5.55 -2.12 -3.40
CA ILE A 145 -5.45 -3.34 -4.21
C ILE A 145 -5.01 -4.52 -3.34
N ALA A 146 -3.97 -4.36 -2.50
CA ALA A 146 -3.47 -5.42 -1.62
C ALA A 146 -4.57 -5.94 -0.68
N THR A 147 -5.38 -5.05 -0.12
CA THR A 147 -6.51 -5.42 0.74
C THR A 147 -7.61 -6.12 -0.05
N THR A 148 -7.95 -5.61 -1.25
CA THR A 148 -9.03 -6.17 -2.08
C THR A 148 -8.71 -7.58 -2.59
N ILE A 149 -7.44 -7.88 -2.91
CA ILE A 149 -7.04 -9.22 -3.38
C ILE A 149 -6.78 -10.21 -2.24
N SER A 150 -6.79 -9.75 -0.99
CA SER A 150 -6.61 -10.57 0.20
C SER A 150 -7.90 -11.28 0.59
N ASP A 151 -7.83 -12.14 1.59
CA ASP A 151 -8.97 -12.77 2.26
C ASP A 151 -9.57 -11.92 3.38
N ILE A 152 -9.07 -10.70 3.57
CA ILE A 152 -9.56 -9.75 4.56
C ILE A 152 -10.91 -9.18 4.08
N PRO A 153 -11.96 -9.17 4.91
CA PRO A 153 -13.26 -8.63 4.51
C PRO A 153 -13.17 -7.11 4.30
N PHE A 154 -13.31 -6.69 3.05
CA PHE A 154 -13.16 -5.31 2.63
C PHE A 154 -14.09 -5.00 1.46
N ASP A 155 -14.95 -4.00 1.63
CA ASP A 155 -15.94 -3.56 0.61
C ASP A 155 -15.36 -2.44 -0.29
N GLY A 156 -14.16 -2.72 -0.82
CA GLY A 156 -13.43 -1.85 -1.76
C GLY A 156 -13.42 -2.43 -3.18
N PRO A 157 -12.56 -1.95 -4.05
CA PRO A 157 -11.43 -1.06 -3.84
C PRO A 157 -11.79 0.43 -3.72
N ILE A 158 -10.80 1.22 -3.28
CA ILE A 158 -10.80 2.67 -3.43
C ILE A 158 -9.82 3.07 -4.53
N SER A 159 -10.03 4.24 -5.12
CA SER A 159 -9.08 4.87 -6.03
C SER A 159 -8.63 6.22 -5.48
N THR A 160 -7.51 6.71 -5.97
CA THR A 160 -6.97 8.03 -5.62
C THR A 160 -6.33 8.68 -6.82
N THR A 161 -6.51 9.99 -6.93
CA THR A 161 -5.86 10.83 -7.92
C THR A 161 -5.56 12.18 -7.29
N GLN A 162 -4.45 12.77 -7.67
CA GLN A 162 -4.20 14.19 -7.42
C GLN A 162 -4.84 15.00 -8.55
N VAL A 163 -5.52 16.07 -8.20
CA VAL A 163 -6.13 16.97 -9.19
C VAL A 163 -5.53 18.34 -9.01
N GLY A 164 -4.94 18.87 -10.07
CA GLY A 164 -4.45 20.23 -10.16
C GLY A 164 -5.36 21.09 -11.04
N LEU A 165 -5.31 22.40 -10.84
CA LEU A 165 -5.91 23.39 -11.73
C LEU A 165 -4.78 24.16 -12.41
N VAL A 166 -4.61 23.95 -13.73
CA VAL A 166 -3.58 24.59 -14.54
C VAL A 166 -4.29 25.38 -15.65
N ASP A 167 -4.04 26.68 -15.72
CA ASP A 167 -4.64 27.58 -16.72
C ASP A 167 -6.18 27.48 -16.82
N GLY A 168 -6.84 27.16 -15.70
CA GLY A 168 -8.31 27.05 -15.64
C GLY A 168 -8.86 25.67 -16.03
N GLU A 169 -8.00 24.69 -16.34
CA GLU A 169 -8.37 23.31 -16.67
C GLU A 169 -7.94 22.35 -15.54
N PHE A 170 -8.77 21.34 -15.26
CA PHE A 170 -8.44 20.28 -14.29
C PHE A 170 -7.52 19.27 -14.93
N VAL A 171 -6.38 19.02 -14.27
CA VAL A 171 -5.36 18.04 -14.68
C VAL A 171 -5.25 16.97 -13.63
N ILE A 172 -5.23 15.71 -14.06
CA ILE A 172 -5.05 14.55 -13.17
C ILE A 172 -3.56 14.24 -13.04
N ASN A 173 -3.08 14.10 -11.80
CA ASN A 173 -1.69 13.82 -11.45
C ASN A 173 -0.71 14.75 -12.18
N PRO A 174 -0.84 16.09 -12.05
CA PRO A 174 0.08 17.04 -12.67
C PRO A 174 1.52 16.82 -12.17
N THR A 175 2.49 17.10 -13.03
CA THR A 175 3.93 17.15 -12.73
C THR A 175 4.31 18.48 -12.11
#